data_98085f6a72a899b54407bab83532d9a9
#
_entry.id   98085f6a72a899b54407bab83532d9a9
#
_cell.length_a   1.000
_cell.length_b   1.000
_cell.length_c   1.000
_cell.angle_alpha   90.00
_cell.angle_beta   90.00
_cell.angle_gamma   90.00
#
_symmetry.space_group_name_H-M   'P 1'
#
loop_
_entity.id
_entity.type
_entity.pdbx_description
1 polymer ?
#
loop_
_entity_poly.entity_id
_entity_poly.type
_entity_poly.pdbx_seq_one_letter_code
_entity_poly.pdbx_strand_id
1 'polypeptide(L)'
;MATVQVRYIVDDVDAAIAFYCQHLGFREEMHPAPSFAMLSRGDLRLVLSQPGRGPGGGGQPMPDGSLPEPGGWNRFTIEVSDLAVTAKRLRQAGVHFRNDIITGVGGKQVLIDDPSGNPVELFEPIINEARLS
;
A
#
# COMPACT_ATOMS: atom_id res chain seq x y z
N MET A 1 -20.29 1.64 2.31
CA MET A 1 -19.69 2.34 3.45
C MET A 1 -18.36 1.71 3.79
N ALA A 2 -17.30 2.51 3.85
CA ALA A 2 -15.99 1.99 4.22
C ALA A 2 -15.93 1.75 5.72
N THR A 3 -15.49 0.57 6.11
CA THR A 3 -15.39 0.19 7.52
C THR A 3 -13.99 -0.26 7.91
N VAL A 4 -13.06 -0.30 6.94
CA VAL A 4 -11.69 -0.73 7.18
C VAL A 4 -10.73 0.37 6.75
N GLN A 5 -9.83 0.70 7.65
CA GLN A 5 -8.75 1.65 7.42
C GLN A 5 -7.42 0.97 7.78
N VAL A 6 -6.45 1.08 6.88
CA VAL A 6 -5.09 0.59 7.12
C VAL A 6 -4.18 1.81 7.19
N ARG A 7 -3.26 1.80 8.15
CA ARG A 7 -2.24 2.85 8.26
C ARG A 7 -0.89 2.32 7.83
N TYR A 8 -0.26 3.04 6.91
CA TYR A 8 1.13 2.78 6.54
C TYR A 8 1.98 3.95 7.01
N ILE A 9 3.07 3.61 7.68
CA ILE A 9 4.08 4.60 8.05
C ILE A 9 4.96 4.84 6.82
N VAL A 10 5.16 6.10 6.45
CA VAL A 10 5.94 6.47 5.26
C VAL A 10 6.92 7.58 5.60
N ASP A 11 8.05 7.60 4.91
CA ASP A 11 9.07 8.63 5.11
C ASP A 11 8.72 9.92 4.39
N ASP A 12 7.97 9.82 3.29
CA ASP A 12 7.59 10.94 2.45
C ASP A 12 6.15 10.74 1.99
N VAL A 13 5.24 11.53 2.56
CA VAL A 13 3.81 11.41 2.26
C VAL A 13 3.52 11.75 0.80
N ASP A 14 4.15 12.78 0.24
CA ASP A 14 3.91 13.18 -1.15
C ASP A 14 4.35 12.08 -2.12
N ALA A 15 5.50 11.46 -1.88
CA ALA A 15 5.97 10.35 -2.70
C ALA A 15 5.02 9.16 -2.62
N ALA A 16 4.49 8.88 -1.43
CA ALA A 16 3.54 7.79 -1.24
C ALA A 16 2.22 8.07 -1.98
N ILE A 17 1.70 9.29 -1.89
CA ILE A 17 0.48 9.68 -2.62
C ILE A 17 0.69 9.45 -4.12
N ALA A 18 1.80 9.92 -4.66
CA ALA A 18 2.10 9.76 -6.08
C ALA A 18 2.14 8.28 -6.47
N PHE A 19 2.80 7.44 -5.67
CA PHE A 19 2.91 6.02 -5.93
C PHE A 19 1.54 5.33 -5.98
N TYR A 20 0.75 5.51 -4.92
CA TYR A 20 -0.53 4.82 -4.81
C TYR A 20 -1.55 5.33 -5.83
N CYS A 21 -1.56 6.62 -6.10
CA CYS A 21 -2.52 7.20 -7.06
C CYS A 21 -2.13 6.90 -8.50
N GLN A 22 -0.85 6.97 -8.86
CA GLN A 22 -0.40 6.74 -10.23
C GLN A 22 -0.35 5.26 -10.61
N HIS A 23 0.04 4.39 -9.66
CA HIS A 23 0.31 2.99 -9.99
C HIS A 23 -0.76 2.01 -9.54
N LEU A 24 -1.51 2.32 -8.48
CA LEU A 24 -2.40 1.35 -7.86
C LEU A 24 -3.87 1.79 -7.82
N GLY A 25 -4.21 2.87 -8.51
CA GLY A 25 -5.61 3.27 -8.66
C GLY A 25 -6.25 3.86 -7.40
N PHE A 26 -5.46 4.37 -6.47
CA PHE A 26 -5.99 5.07 -5.31
C PHE A 26 -6.39 6.50 -5.67
N ARG A 27 -7.27 7.05 -4.85
CA ARG A 27 -7.71 8.43 -4.95
C ARG A 27 -7.38 9.15 -3.65
N GLU A 28 -6.89 10.38 -3.76
CA GLU A 28 -6.63 11.20 -2.59
C GLU A 28 -7.97 11.71 -2.04
N GLU A 29 -8.23 11.44 -0.75
CA GLU A 29 -9.43 11.92 -0.07
C GLU A 29 -9.15 13.17 0.74
N MET A 30 -8.02 13.21 1.46
CA MET A 30 -7.58 14.41 2.17
C MET A 30 -6.08 14.41 2.40
N HIS A 31 -5.51 15.61 2.47
CA HIS A 31 -4.09 15.81 2.72
C HIS A 31 -3.96 17.10 3.55
N PRO A 32 -4.40 17.07 4.83
CA PRO A 32 -4.49 18.30 5.63
C PRO A 32 -3.16 18.83 6.14
N ALA A 33 -2.12 18.00 6.13
CA ALA A 33 -0.79 18.39 6.60
C ALA A 33 0.27 17.59 5.84
N PRO A 34 1.51 18.10 5.75
CA PRO A 34 2.59 17.37 5.06
C PRO A 34 2.87 15.98 5.62
N SER A 35 2.55 15.75 6.89
CA SER A 35 2.84 14.48 7.58
C SER A 35 1.67 13.49 7.55
N PHE A 36 0.55 13.81 6.90
CA PHE A 36 -0.63 12.97 6.96
C PHE A 36 -1.49 13.09 5.70
N ALA A 37 -1.95 11.96 5.18
CA ALA A 37 -2.92 11.93 4.09
C ALA A 37 -3.80 10.69 4.22
N MET A 38 -4.98 10.76 3.62
CA MET A 38 -5.88 9.61 3.48
C MET A 38 -6.19 9.40 2.01
N LEU A 39 -6.02 8.16 1.57
CA LEU A 39 -6.36 7.72 0.22
C LEU A 39 -7.47 6.69 0.28
N SER A 40 -8.14 6.46 -0.84
CA SER A 40 -9.17 5.43 -0.93
C SER A 40 -9.03 4.60 -2.19
N ARG A 41 -9.39 3.33 -2.08
CA ARG A 41 -9.58 2.43 -3.21
C ARG A 41 -10.69 1.46 -2.84
N GLY A 42 -11.85 1.60 -3.51
CA GLY A 42 -13.04 0.85 -3.10
C GLY A 42 -13.39 1.12 -1.64
N ASP A 43 -13.60 0.06 -0.88
CA ASP A 43 -13.93 0.15 0.54
C ASP A 43 -12.71 0.34 1.45
N LEU A 44 -11.50 0.27 0.91
CA LEU A 44 -10.29 0.48 1.69
C LEU A 44 -10.00 1.97 1.83
N ARG A 45 -9.67 2.37 3.05
CA ARG A 45 -9.05 3.66 3.33
C ARG A 45 -7.61 3.41 3.74
N LEU A 46 -6.68 4.04 3.03
CA LEU A 46 -5.25 3.95 3.33
C LEU A 46 -4.80 5.29 3.89
N VAL A 47 -4.37 5.26 5.16
CA VAL A 47 -3.86 6.45 5.84
C VAL A 47 -2.34 6.40 5.79
N LEU A 48 -1.74 7.49 5.38
CA LEU A 48 -0.29 7.63 5.28
C LEU A 48 0.15 8.59 6.38
N SER A 49 1.06 8.12 7.24
CA SER A 49 1.54 8.91 8.37
C SER A 49 3.06 8.93 8.40
N GLN A 50 3.63 10.13 8.47
CA GLN A 50 5.07 10.29 8.65
C GLN A 50 5.40 10.21 10.14
N PRO A 51 6.48 9.51 10.53
CA PRO A 51 6.87 9.45 11.94
C PRO A 51 7.20 10.83 12.49
N GLY A 52 6.82 11.08 13.75
CA GLY A 52 7.14 12.32 14.42
C GLY A 52 5.96 12.92 15.15
N ARG A 53 6.11 14.16 15.61
CA ARG A 53 5.15 14.88 16.42
C ARG A 53 4.29 15.84 15.60
N GLY A 54 4.07 15.50 14.34
CA GLY A 54 3.22 16.30 13.47
C GLY A 54 1.73 16.15 13.81
N PRO A 55 0.87 16.84 13.06
CA PRO A 55 -0.57 16.70 13.21
C PRO A 55 -1.03 15.27 13.01
N GLY A 56 -2.10 14.87 13.70
CA GLY A 56 -2.58 13.50 13.69
C GLY A 56 -1.85 12.65 14.72
N GLY A 57 -2.35 11.46 14.98
CA GLY A 57 -1.81 10.61 16.03
C GLY A 57 -0.99 9.42 15.53
N GLY A 58 -1.08 9.13 14.23
CA GLY A 58 -0.60 7.85 13.70
C GLY A 58 0.90 7.66 13.64
N GLY A 59 1.67 8.75 13.58
CA GLY A 59 3.12 8.70 13.53
C GLY A 59 3.81 9.08 14.84
N GLN A 60 3.06 9.27 15.91
CA GLN A 60 3.59 9.75 17.19
C GLN A 60 4.62 8.77 17.79
N PRO A 61 5.65 9.30 18.46
CA PRO A 61 6.60 8.44 19.17
C PRO A 61 5.92 7.62 20.26
N MET A 62 6.49 6.46 20.54
CA MET A 62 6.07 5.62 21.67
C MET A 62 6.56 6.24 22.98
N PRO A 63 6.04 5.76 24.14
CA PRO A 63 6.46 6.30 25.46
C PRO A 63 7.96 6.28 25.70
N ASP A 64 8.69 5.32 25.11
CA ASP A 64 10.13 5.22 25.24
C ASP A 64 10.89 6.09 24.22
N GLY A 65 10.19 6.86 23.40
CA GLY A 65 10.78 7.74 22.40
C GLY A 65 11.01 7.09 21.05
N SER A 66 10.78 5.78 20.90
CA SER A 66 10.94 5.12 19.61
C SER A 66 9.86 5.58 18.63
N LEU A 67 10.23 5.69 17.35
CA LEU A 67 9.31 6.11 16.29
C LEU A 67 8.82 4.88 15.54
N PRO A 68 7.56 4.91 15.06
CA PRO A 68 7.10 3.88 14.13
C PRO A 68 7.93 3.94 12.84
N GLU A 69 8.16 2.78 12.23
CA GLU A 69 8.99 2.65 11.04
C GLU A 69 8.20 1.98 9.91
N PRO A 70 8.47 2.35 8.64
CA PRO A 70 7.88 1.65 7.51
C PRO A 70 8.50 0.27 7.30
N GLY A 71 7.88 -0.54 6.45
CA GLY A 71 8.40 -1.86 6.06
C GLY A 71 7.64 -3.00 6.71
N GLY A 72 8.34 -4.10 6.91
CA GLY A 72 7.75 -5.31 7.49
C GLY A 72 7.14 -6.23 6.44
N TRP A 73 6.26 -7.12 6.89
CA TRP A 73 5.65 -8.17 6.04
C TRP A 73 4.13 -8.10 6.00
N ASN A 74 3.49 -7.44 6.94
CA ASN A 74 2.04 -7.25 6.91
C ASN A 74 1.69 -6.30 5.77
N ARG A 75 0.64 -6.65 5.02
CA ARG A 75 0.27 -5.91 3.82
C ARG A 75 -1.20 -6.10 3.50
N PHE A 76 -1.71 -5.20 2.71
CA PHE A 76 -3.01 -5.41 2.07
C PHE A 76 -2.78 -5.97 0.67
N THR A 77 -3.83 -6.60 0.14
CA THR A 77 -3.81 -7.25 -1.17
C THR A 77 -4.76 -6.51 -2.10
N ILE A 78 -4.29 -6.26 -3.32
CA ILE A 78 -5.10 -5.69 -4.39
C ILE A 78 -5.32 -6.78 -5.44
N GLU A 79 -6.58 -7.06 -5.77
CA GLU A 79 -6.90 -7.99 -6.85
C GLU A 79 -6.72 -7.30 -8.20
N VAL A 80 -6.07 -7.99 -9.13
CA VAL A 80 -5.87 -7.52 -10.51
C VAL A 80 -6.35 -8.58 -11.47
N SER A 81 -6.76 -8.17 -12.68
CA SER A 81 -7.28 -9.10 -13.68
C SER A 81 -6.18 -9.84 -14.46
N ASP A 82 -5.01 -9.21 -14.62
CA ASP A 82 -3.88 -9.78 -15.36
C ASP A 82 -2.59 -9.39 -14.65
N LEU A 83 -2.09 -10.27 -13.79
CA LEU A 83 -0.93 -9.98 -12.97
C LEU A 83 0.34 -9.83 -13.79
N ALA A 84 0.52 -10.65 -14.84
CA ALA A 84 1.71 -10.58 -15.67
C ALA A 84 1.84 -9.21 -16.36
N VAL A 85 0.74 -8.70 -16.92
CA VAL A 85 0.71 -7.39 -17.56
C VAL A 85 0.93 -6.27 -16.54
N THR A 86 0.26 -6.36 -15.39
CA THR A 86 0.40 -5.38 -14.32
C THR A 86 1.84 -5.33 -13.81
N ALA A 87 2.44 -6.49 -13.54
CA ALA A 87 3.82 -6.58 -13.06
C ALA A 87 4.80 -5.99 -14.08
N LYS A 88 4.62 -6.29 -15.36
CA LYS A 88 5.49 -5.74 -16.41
C LYS A 88 5.42 -4.22 -16.44
N ARG A 89 4.21 -3.66 -16.37
CA ARG A 89 4.01 -2.20 -16.35
C ARG A 89 4.70 -1.56 -15.15
N LEU A 90 4.55 -2.16 -13.98
CA LEU A 90 5.16 -1.62 -12.75
C LEU A 90 6.68 -1.74 -12.76
N ARG A 91 7.24 -2.84 -13.30
CA ARG A 91 8.69 -2.97 -13.46
C ARG A 91 9.26 -1.91 -14.39
N GLN A 92 8.56 -1.64 -15.49
CA GLN A 92 8.98 -0.59 -16.43
C GLN A 92 8.91 0.80 -15.80
N ALA A 93 8.01 1.01 -14.85
CA ALA A 93 7.90 2.26 -14.11
C ALA A 93 8.90 2.39 -12.96
N GLY A 94 9.76 1.39 -12.74
CA GLY A 94 10.79 1.42 -11.70
C GLY A 94 10.33 1.01 -10.32
N VAL A 95 9.16 0.40 -10.19
CA VAL A 95 8.65 -0.08 -8.90
C VAL A 95 9.51 -1.23 -8.40
N HIS A 96 9.84 -1.22 -7.12
CA HIS A 96 10.64 -2.28 -6.50
C HIS A 96 9.77 -3.50 -6.24
N PHE A 97 10.26 -4.69 -6.63
CA PHE A 97 9.61 -5.97 -6.38
C PHE A 97 10.44 -6.76 -5.38
N ARG A 98 9.77 -7.38 -4.40
CA ARG A 98 10.45 -8.26 -3.44
C ARG A 98 10.68 -9.66 -3.99
N ASN A 99 9.85 -10.08 -4.95
CA ASN A 99 9.93 -11.42 -5.53
C ASN A 99 9.41 -11.42 -6.96
N ASP A 100 9.46 -12.59 -7.59
CA ASP A 100 8.78 -12.86 -8.85
C ASP A 100 7.38 -13.41 -8.58
N ILE A 101 6.55 -13.49 -9.62
CA ILE A 101 5.20 -14.02 -9.52
C ILE A 101 5.24 -15.46 -9.02
N ILE A 102 4.49 -15.73 -7.96
CA ILE A 102 4.33 -17.05 -7.37
C ILE A 102 2.92 -17.55 -7.68
N THR A 103 2.79 -18.81 -8.10
CA THR A 103 1.49 -19.44 -8.32
C THR A 103 1.20 -20.34 -7.14
N GLY A 104 0.09 -20.05 -6.45
CA GLY A 104 -0.42 -20.87 -5.37
C GLY A 104 -1.73 -21.56 -5.73
N VAL A 105 -2.40 -22.12 -4.74
CA VAL A 105 -3.68 -22.83 -4.95
C VAL A 105 -4.77 -21.87 -5.42
N GLY A 106 -4.88 -20.70 -4.80
CA GLY A 106 -5.96 -19.75 -5.08
C GLY A 106 -5.70 -18.84 -6.25
N GLY A 107 -4.44 -18.61 -6.61
CA GLY A 107 -4.10 -17.67 -7.65
C GLY A 107 -2.62 -17.38 -7.74
N LYS A 108 -2.31 -16.30 -8.42
CA LYS A 108 -0.95 -15.81 -8.60
C LYS A 108 -0.76 -14.54 -7.78
N GLN A 109 0.43 -14.36 -7.22
CA GLN A 109 0.71 -13.19 -6.39
C GLN A 109 2.13 -12.69 -6.57
N VAL A 110 2.36 -11.42 -6.27
CA VAL A 110 3.67 -10.80 -6.24
C VAL A 110 3.67 -9.69 -5.21
N LEU A 111 4.83 -9.46 -4.59
CA LEU A 111 5.01 -8.39 -3.61
C LEU A 111 5.79 -7.24 -4.23
N ILE A 112 5.26 -6.04 -4.08
CA ILE A 112 5.94 -4.81 -4.46
C ILE A 112 6.10 -3.93 -3.22
N ASP A 113 7.01 -2.97 -3.29
CA ASP A 113 7.21 -2.00 -2.22
C ASP A 113 6.77 -0.60 -2.67
N ASP A 114 6.16 0.13 -1.73
CA ASP A 114 5.98 1.58 -1.92
C ASP A 114 7.32 2.31 -1.75
N PRO A 115 7.39 3.63 -1.97
CA PRO A 115 8.66 4.35 -1.86
C PRO A 115 9.34 4.28 -0.49
N SER A 116 8.60 3.96 0.57
CA SER A 116 9.15 3.82 1.92
C SER A 116 9.46 2.37 2.29
N GLY A 117 9.28 1.43 1.37
CA GLY A 117 9.55 0.02 1.63
C GLY A 117 8.40 -0.75 2.26
N ASN A 118 7.18 -0.20 2.24
CA ASN A 118 6.01 -0.94 2.71
C ASN A 118 5.50 -1.89 1.63
N PRO A 119 5.19 -3.15 2.00
CA PRO A 119 4.77 -4.12 1.01
C PRO A 119 3.30 -3.96 0.61
N VAL A 120 3.04 -4.23 -0.65
CA VAL A 120 1.70 -4.38 -1.20
C VAL A 120 1.69 -5.67 -1.99
N GLU A 121 0.66 -6.49 -1.81
CA GLU A 121 0.50 -7.72 -2.58
C GLU A 121 -0.45 -7.48 -3.73
N LEU A 122 -0.05 -7.90 -4.93
CA LEU A 122 -0.93 -7.92 -6.09
C LEU A 122 -1.33 -9.37 -6.34
N PHE A 123 -2.61 -9.61 -6.57
CA PHE A 123 -3.18 -10.95 -6.61
C PHE A 123 -4.13 -11.11 -7.79
N GLU A 124 -3.94 -12.19 -8.55
CA GLU A 124 -4.85 -12.60 -9.61
C GLU A 124 -5.47 -13.94 -9.23
N PRO A 125 -6.78 -14.00 -8.94
CA PRO A 125 -7.42 -15.27 -8.59
C PRO A 125 -7.50 -16.19 -9.80
N ILE A 126 -7.29 -17.51 -9.57
CA ILE A 126 -7.49 -18.55 -10.57
C ILE A 126 -8.66 -19.47 -10.22
N ILE A 127 -9.23 -19.33 -9.02
CA ILE A 127 -10.47 -19.99 -8.62
C ILE A 127 -11.45 -18.95 -8.08
N ASN A 128 -12.76 -19.21 -8.21
CA ASN A 128 -13.78 -18.24 -7.81
C ASN A 128 -13.75 -17.95 -6.31
N GLU A 129 -13.48 -18.95 -5.49
CA GLU A 129 -13.44 -18.79 -4.03
C GLU A 129 -12.36 -17.80 -3.56
N ALA A 130 -11.35 -17.56 -4.38
CA ALA A 130 -10.26 -16.63 -4.03
C ALA A 130 -10.53 -15.20 -4.46
N ARG A 131 -11.64 -14.92 -5.15
CA ARG A 131 -11.97 -13.56 -5.57
C ARG A 131 -12.32 -12.70 -4.37
N LEU A 132 -11.88 -11.44 -4.41
CA LEU A 132 -12.14 -10.45 -3.35
C LEU A 132 -13.46 -9.71 -3.57
N SER A 133 -14.00 -9.80 -4.78
CA SER A 133 -15.24 -9.09 -5.12
C SER A 133 -16.26 -10.00 -5.80
#